data_c4d89a7bd7ce2fc000c723242a865de9
#
_entry.id   c4d89a7bd7ce2fc000c723242a865de9
#
_cell.length_a   1.000
_cell.length_b   1.000
_cell.length_c   1.000
_cell.angle_alpha   90.00
_cell.angle_beta   90.00
_cell.angle_gamma   90.00
#
_symmetry.space_group_name_H-M   'P 1'
#
loop_
_entity.id
_entity.type
_entity.pdbx_description
1 polymer ?
#
loop_
_entity_poly.entity_id
_entity_poly.type
_entity_poly.pdbx_seq_one_letter_code
_entity_poly.pdbx_strand_id
1 'polypeptide(L)'
;NYLRKRMELDVLTAISPIDGRYRGKTKALAAYFSEFALIKYRVQVEVEYFITLCELPLPQLKGIDNSVFETLRNIYRNFSEADAQRIKDIESVTNHDVKAVEYFLKEEFDKMGGWMTIRNSFTSD
;
A
#
# COMPACT_ATOMS: atom_id res chain seq x y z
N ASN A 1 29.03 -16.27 13.46
CA ASN A 1 27.89 -17.13 13.32
C ASN A 1 27.77 -17.63 11.89
N TYR A 2 28.35 -18.81 11.64
CA TYR A 2 28.54 -19.41 10.32
C TYR A 2 27.24 -19.62 9.54
N LEU A 3 26.16 -20.00 10.21
CA LEU A 3 24.86 -20.26 9.58
C LEU A 3 24.18 -18.97 9.10
N ARG A 4 24.27 -17.89 9.86
CA ARG A 4 23.68 -16.60 9.46
C ARG A 4 24.34 -15.96 8.24
N LYS A 5 25.66 -16.18 8.07
CA LYS A 5 26.40 -15.62 6.91
C LYS A 5 26.13 -16.35 5.60
N ARG A 6 25.63 -17.60 5.66
CA ARG A 6 25.44 -18.43 4.45
C ARG A 6 24.00 -18.61 4.00
N MET A 7 23.02 -18.13 4.77
CA MET A 7 21.61 -18.25 4.39
C MET A 7 21.13 -16.98 3.67
N GLU A 8 21.96 -16.44 2.77
CA GLU A 8 21.51 -15.40 1.87
C GLU A 8 20.52 -15.98 0.86
N LEU A 9 19.56 -15.16 0.43
CA LEU A 9 18.53 -15.57 -0.50
C LEU A 9 19.15 -15.86 -1.88
N ASP A 10 19.22 -17.14 -2.22
CA ASP A 10 19.62 -17.61 -3.54
C ASP A 10 18.82 -18.85 -3.94
N VAL A 11 19.15 -19.45 -5.08
CA VAL A 11 18.43 -20.62 -5.59
C VAL A 11 18.43 -21.78 -4.59
N LEU A 12 19.53 -21.98 -3.86
CA LEU A 12 19.68 -23.09 -2.92
C LEU A 12 19.00 -22.82 -1.58
N THR A 13 18.93 -21.54 -1.16
CA THR A 13 18.44 -21.16 0.16
C THR A 13 17.04 -20.58 0.14
N ALA A 14 16.43 -20.42 -1.03
CA ALA A 14 15.03 -20.04 -1.14
C ALA A 14 14.13 -21.04 -0.41
N ILE A 15 13.04 -20.55 0.17
CA ILE A 15 12.15 -21.39 0.98
C ILE A 15 11.59 -22.57 0.17
N SER A 16 11.43 -22.39 -1.13
CA SER A 16 10.86 -23.39 -2.02
C SER A 16 11.56 -23.35 -3.38
N PRO A 17 11.64 -24.47 -4.10
CA PRO A 17 12.09 -24.45 -5.49
C PRO A 17 11.28 -23.49 -6.39
N ILE A 18 10.05 -23.20 -6.04
CA ILE A 18 9.20 -22.25 -6.75
C ILE A 18 9.83 -20.86 -6.75
N ASP A 19 10.36 -20.42 -5.62
CA ASP A 19 11.00 -19.12 -5.47
C ASP A 19 12.52 -19.13 -5.67
N GLY A 20 13.09 -20.30 -5.90
CA GLY A 20 14.50 -20.48 -6.21
C GLY A 20 14.70 -20.92 -7.64
N ARG A 21 14.79 -22.24 -7.85
CA ARG A 21 15.04 -22.87 -9.15
C ARG A 21 14.07 -22.42 -10.25
N TYR A 22 12.79 -22.27 -9.92
CA TYR A 22 11.75 -21.92 -10.89
C TYR A 22 11.35 -20.45 -10.88
N ARG A 23 12.09 -19.61 -10.17
CA ARG A 23 11.79 -18.17 -10.05
C ARG A 23 11.59 -17.50 -11.43
N GLY A 24 12.41 -17.89 -12.43
CA GLY A 24 12.30 -17.36 -13.79
C GLY A 24 10.94 -17.64 -14.45
N LYS A 25 10.30 -18.76 -14.09
CA LYS A 25 8.99 -19.16 -14.61
C LYS A 25 7.83 -18.61 -13.80
N THR A 26 8.05 -18.31 -12.53
CA THR A 26 6.98 -17.89 -11.59
C THR A 26 7.02 -16.41 -11.26
N LYS A 27 8.02 -15.66 -11.72
CA LYS A 27 8.22 -14.26 -11.36
C LYS A 27 7.03 -13.36 -11.63
N ALA A 28 6.24 -13.67 -12.67
CA ALA A 28 5.05 -12.91 -13.00
C ALA A 28 4.00 -12.93 -11.87
N LEU A 29 4.03 -13.97 -11.03
CA LEU A 29 3.13 -14.08 -9.87
C LEU A 29 3.47 -13.07 -8.78
N ALA A 30 4.68 -12.50 -8.79
CA ALA A 30 5.07 -11.49 -7.80
C ALA A 30 4.16 -10.25 -7.84
N ALA A 31 3.60 -9.94 -9.00
CA ALA A 31 2.65 -8.83 -9.14
C ALA A 31 1.34 -9.06 -8.36
N TYR A 32 1.07 -10.30 -7.94
CA TYR A 32 -0.16 -10.68 -7.25
C TYR A 32 0.05 -11.19 -5.84
N PHE A 33 1.19 -11.83 -5.55
CA PHE A 33 1.39 -12.58 -4.31
C PHE A 33 2.58 -12.12 -3.46
N SER A 34 3.38 -11.18 -3.94
CA SER A 34 4.51 -10.66 -3.18
C SER A 34 4.04 -9.73 -2.05
N GLU A 35 4.93 -9.44 -1.13
CA GLU A 35 4.69 -8.41 -0.09
C GLU A 35 4.33 -7.06 -0.73
N PHE A 36 5.03 -6.69 -1.81
CA PHE A 36 4.71 -5.50 -2.58
C PHE A 36 3.25 -5.52 -3.09
N ALA A 37 2.84 -6.63 -3.68
CA ALA A 37 1.48 -6.80 -4.18
C ALA A 37 0.45 -6.70 -3.06
N LEU A 38 0.70 -7.34 -1.93
CA LEU A 38 -0.17 -7.29 -0.75
C LEU A 38 -0.38 -5.84 -0.30
N ILE A 39 0.69 -5.08 -0.17
CA ILE A 39 0.64 -3.67 0.24
C ILE A 39 -0.12 -2.84 -0.79
N LYS A 40 0.19 -3.02 -2.08
CA LYS A 40 -0.49 -2.32 -3.18
C LYS A 40 -2.01 -2.57 -3.15
N TYR A 41 -2.43 -3.81 -2.99
CA TYR A 41 -3.85 -4.14 -2.93
C TYR A 41 -4.54 -3.60 -1.68
N ARG A 42 -3.84 -3.52 -0.55
CA ARG A 42 -4.37 -2.84 0.63
C ARG A 42 -4.62 -1.35 0.36
N VAL A 43 -3.68 -0.69 -0.30
CA VAL A 43 -3.86 0.73 -0.69
C VAL A 43 -5.05 0.87 -1.63
N GLN A 44 -5.18 -0.02 -2.60
CA GLN A 44 -6.32 -0.01 -3.53
C GLN A 44 -7.65 -0.15 -2.79
N VAL A 45 -7.75 -1.11 -1.88
CA VAL A 45 -8.98 -1.33 -1.08
C VAL A 45 -9.32 -0.09 -0.27
N GLU A 46 -8.33 0.52 0.40
CA GLU A 46 -8.57 1.71 1.21
C GLU A 46 -9.02 2.91 0.37
N VAL A 47 -8.40 3.12 -0.79
CA VAL A 47 -8.79 4.21 -1.71
C VAL A 47 -10.21 3.99 -2.23
N GLU A 48 -10.53 2.79 -2.71
CA GLU A 48 -11.86 2.50 -3.24
C GLU A 48 -12.93 2.54 -2.16
N TYR A 49 -12.61 2.09 -0.95
CA TYR A 49 -13.51 2.21 0.20
C TYR A 49 -13.82 3.67 0.51
N PHE A 50 -12.79 4.53 0.54
CA PHE A 50 -12.97 5.97 0.75
C PHE A 50 -13.85 6.60 -0.33
N ILE A 51 -13.60 6.27 -1.60
CA ILE A 51 -14.42 6.76 -2.72
C ILE A 51 -15.88 6.32 -2.55
N THR A 52 -16.10 5.07 -2.17
CA THR A 52 -17.46 4.56 -1.91
C THR A 52 -18.14 5.33 -0.80
N LEU A 53 -17.43 5.67 0.28
CA LEU A 53 -17.97 6.52 1.34
C LEU A 53 -18.34 7.91 0.84
N CYS A 54 -17.54 8.48 -0.09
CA CYS A 54 -17.84 9.80 -0.69
C CYS A 54 -19.09 9.76 -1.56
N GLU A 55 -19.42 8.62 -2.14
CA GLU A 55 -20.64 8.45 -2.95
C GLU A 55 -21.91 8.31 -2.09
N LEU A 56 -21.76 8.05 -0.80
CA LEU A 56 -22.87 8.06 0.15
C LEU A 56 -23.17 9.51 0.58
N PRO A 57 -24.45 9.85 0.91
CA PRO A 57 -24.80 11.20 1.34
C PRO A 57 -24.37 11.47 2.79
N LEU A 58 -23.08 11.35 3.08
CA LEU A 58 -22.53 11.63 4.41
C LEU A 58 -22.17 13.11 4.53
N PRO A 59 -22.67 13.82 5.57
CA PRO A 59 -22.44 15.26 5.72
C PRO A 59 -20.95 15.65 5.77
N GLN A 60 -20.11 14.86 6.42
CA GLN A 60 -18.68 15.14 6.59
C GLN A 60 -17.90 15.00 5.28
N LEU A 61 -18.44 14.33 4.28
CA LEU A 61 -17.81 14.13 2.97
C LEU A 61 -18.48 14.97 1.87
N LYS A 62 -19.41 15.84 2.26
CA LYS A 62 -20.16 16.69 1.35
C LYS A 62 -19.21 17.74 0.71
N GLY A 63 -19.25 17.84 -0.60
CA GLY A 63 -18.42 18.79 -1.33
C GLY A 63 -17.12 18.22 -1.88
N ILE A 64 -16.87 16.93 -1.73
CA ILE A 64 -15.72 16.27 -2.38
C ILE A 64 -16.08 16.04 -3.85
N ASP A 65 -15.27 16.61 -4.75
CA ASP A 65 -15.49 16.56 -6.19
C ASP A 65 -15.07 15.21 -6.76
N ASN A 66 -15.84 14.68 -7.71
CA ASN A 66 -15.54 13.44 -8.41
C ASN A 66 -14.19 13.47 -9.16
N SER A 67 -13.73 14.66 -9.57
CA SER A 67 -12.41 14.82 -10.21
C SER A 67 -11.27 14.33 -9.31
N VAL A 68 -11.46 14.37 -8.02
CA VAL A 68 -10.50 13.90 -7.01
C VAL A 68 -10.35 12.40 -7.05
N PHE A 69 -11.40 11.68 -7.40
CA PHE A 69 -11.39 10.21 -7.37
C PHE A 69 -10.34 9.61 -8.30
N GLU A 70 -10.17 10.20 -9.49
CA GLU A 70 -9.12 9.74 -10.40
C GLU A 70 -7.72 10.00 -9.84
N THR A 71 -7.52 11.14 -9.18
CA THR A 71 -6.26 11.46 -8.51
C THR A 71 -5.97 10.46 -7.39
N LEU A 72 -6.97 10.11 -6.59
CA LEU A 72 -6.84 9.11 -5.53
C LEU A 72 -6.55 7.72 -6.10
N ARG A 73 -7.22 7.34 -7.18
CA ARG A 73 -6.98 6.05 -7.85
C ARG A 73 -5.58 5.95 -8.42
N ASN A 74 -4.99 7.05 -8.86
CA ASN A 74 -3.62 7.07 -9.35
C ASN A 74 -2.60 6.73 -8.27
N ILE A 75 -2.93 6.90 -6.99
CA ILE A 75 -2.05 6.50 -5.89
C ILE A 75 -1.74 5.00 -5.99
N TYR A 76 -2.75 4.14 -6.18
CA TYR A 76 -2.49 2.71 -6.29
C TYR A 76 -2.16 2.27 -7.73
N ARG A 77 -2.64 2.96 -8.75
CA ARG A 77 -2.30 2.64 -10.15
C ARG A 77 -0.82 2.86 -10.43
N ASN A 78 -0.23 3.89 -9.84
CA ASN A 78 1.18 4.26 -10.00
C ASN A 78 2.02 3.84 -8.79
N PHE A 79 1.53 2.91 -7.99
CA PHE A 79 2.17 2.48 -6.75
C PHE A 79 3.52 1.83 -7.06
N SER A 80 4.59 2.35 -6.43
CA SER A 80 5.96 1.93 -6.66
C SER A 80 6.54 1.16 -5.48
N GLU A 81 7.68 0.51 -5.69
CA GLU A 81 8.43 -0.13 -4.60
C GLU A 81 8.84 0.90 -3.54
N ALA A 82 9.15 2.13 -3.95
CA ALA A 82 9.47 3.21 -3.00
C ALA A 82 8.26 3.54 -2.10
N ASP A 83 7.06 3.53 -2.66
CA ASP A 83 5.83 3.74 -1.90
C ASP A 83 5.62 2.59 -0.90
N ALA A 84 5.82 1.36 -1.33
CA ALA A 84 5.74 0.19 -0.46
C ALA A 84 6.77 0.27 0.67
N GLN A 85 7.99 0.70 0.36
CA GLN A 85 9.03 0.88 1.37
C GLN A 85 8.64 1.96 2.39
N ARG A 86 8.03 3.05 1.93
CA ARG A 86 7.54 4.10 2.83
C ARG A 86 6.52 3.53 3.82
N ILE A 87 5.59 2.70 3.35
CA ILE A 87 4.61 2.04 4.22
C ILE A 87 5.31 1.11 5.22
N LYS A 88 6.31 0.35 4.80
CA LYS A 88 7.09 -0.51 5.70
C LYS A 88 7.83 0.31 6.75
N ASP A 89 8.37 1.47 6.39
CA ASP A 89 9.04 2.36 7.32
C ASP A 89 8.06 2.89 8.39
N ILE A 90 6.87 3.27 7.98
CA ILE A 90 5.80 3.70 8.91
C ILE A 90 5.41 2.53 9.81
N GLU A 91 5.22 1.35 9.24
CA GLU A 91 4.85 0.14 9.99
C GLU A 91 5.88 -0.19 11.07
N SER A 92 7.16 0.02 10.79
CA SER A 92 8.24 -0.23 11.76
C SER A 92 8.13 0.62 13.03
N VAL A 93 7.46 1.77 12.94
CA VAL A 93 7.21 2.66 14.08
C VAL A 93 5.88 2.35 14.75
N THR A 94 4.82 2.13 13.95
CA THR A 94 3.46 1.93 14.46
C THR A 94 3.19 0.50 14.92
N ASN A 95 3.94 -0.46 14.42
CA ASN A 95 3.71 -1.90 14.62
C ASN A 95 2.30 -2.35 14.21
N HIS A 96 1.72 -1.66 13.21
CA HIS A 96 0.37 -1.94 12.75
C HIS A 96 0.29 -1.74 11.23
N ASP A 97 0.13 -2.82 10.50
CA ASP A 97 0.20 -2.84 9.03
C ASP A 97 -0.89 -2.01 8.34
N VAL A 98 -2.14 -2.16 8.77
CA VAL A 98 -3.26 -1.40 8.18
C VAL A 98 -3.15 0.09 8.53
N LYS A 99 -2.77 0.40 9.76
CA LYS A 99 -2.59 1.78 10.20
C LYS A 99 -1.48 2.48 9.42
N ALA A 100 -0.43 1.75 9.06
CA ALA A 100 0.65 2.29 8.22
C ALA A 100 0.14 2.72 6.84
N VAL A 101 -0.77 1.96 6.24
CA VAL A 101 -1.43 2.34 4.99
C VAL A 101 -2.23 3.62 5.14
N GLU A 102 -2.98 3.77 6.24
CA GLU A 102 -3.73 4.99 6.52
C GLU A 102 -2.81 6.22 6.64
N TYR A 103 -1.70 6.10 7.34
CA TYR A 103 -0.73 7.19 7.47
C TYR A 103 -0.09 7.54 6.13
N PHE A 104 0.23 6.54 5.31
CA PHE A 104 0.74 6.78 3.97
C PHE A 104 -0.25 7.55 3.11
N LEU A 105 -1.53 7.17 3.14
CA LEU A 105 -2.56 7.87 2.38
C LEU A 105 -2.76 9.31 2.86
N LYS A 106 -2.62 9.57 4.17
CA LYS A 106 -2.62 10.93 4.68
C LYS A 106 -1.48 11.76 4.10
N GLU A 107 -0.27 11.19 4.04
CA GLU A 107 0.88 11.87 3.44
C GLU A 107 0.60 12.22 1.98
N GLU A 108 0.00 11.29 1.22
CA GLU A 108 -0.36 11.52 -0.17
C GLU A 108 -1.44 12.59 -0.32
N PHE A 109 -2.44 12.60 0.55
CA PHE A 109 -3.47 13.63 0.56
C PHE A 109 -2.89 15.01 0.90
N ASP A 110 -1.97 15.09 1.83
CA ASP A 110 -1.30 16.35 2.20
C ASP A 110 -0.49 16.90 1.01
N LYS A 111 0.13 16.04 0.22
CA LYS A 111 0.84 16.44 -1.01
C LYS A 111 -0.09 17.05 -2.07
N MET A 112 -1.35 16.64 -2.08
CA MET A 112 -2.35 17.17 -3.00
C MET A 112 -2.85 18.56 -2.62
N GLY A 113 -2.58 19.03 -1.39
CA GLY A 113 -2.96 20.35 -0.88
C GLY A 113 -4.47 20.53 -0.69
N GLY A 114 -4.86 21.25 0.36
CA GLY A 114 -6.26 21.64 0.57
C GLY A 114 -7.24 20.53 0.97
N TRP A 115 -6.77 19.38 1.35
CA TRP A 115 -7.59 18.19 1.63
C TRP A 115 -7.78 17.93 3.13
N MET A 116 -7.91 18.97 3.92
CA MET A 116 -8.08 18.86 5.38
C MET A 116 -9.30 18.03 5.75
N THR A 117 -10.39 18.18 5.04
CA THR A 117 -11.63 17.43 5.29
C THR A 117 -11.44 15.94 5.04
N ILE A 118 -10.80 15.59 3.93
CA ILE A 118 -10.47 14.22 3.58
C ILE A 118 -9.57 13.59 4.65
N ARG A 119 -8.51 14.32 5.03
CA ARG A 119 -7.57 13.87 6.06
C ARG A 119 -8.29 13.57 7.37
N ASN A 120 -9.15 14.47 7.82
CA ASN A 120 -9.88 14.31 9.08
C ASN A 120 -10.85 13.14 9.04
N SER A 121 -11.49 12.89 7.90
CA SER A 121 -12.40 11.75 7.71
C SER A 121 -11.63 10.42 7.75
N PHE A 122 -10.38 10.41 7.26
CA PHE A 122 -9.55 9.21 7.21
C PHE A 122 -8.92 8.88 8.58
N THR A 123 -8.88 9.85 9.50
CA THR A 123 -8.23 9.71 10.80
C THR A 123 -9.16 9.52 11.97
N SER A 124 -10.44 9.42 11.71
CA SER A 124 -11.37 9.08 12.80
C SER A 124 -11.13 7.64 13.21
N ASP A 125 -10.17 7.49 14.11
CA ASP A 125 -9.85 6.26 14.88
C ASP A 125 -10.12 4.92 14.26
#